data_7c0b5d7d03ac3b4d6f00f6408e7ec583
#
_entry.id   7c0b5d7d03ac3b4d6f00f6408e7ec583
#
_cell.length_a   1.000
_cell.length_b   1.000
_cell.length_c   1.000
_cell.angle_alpha   90.00
_cell.angle_beta   90.00
_cell.angle_gamma   90.00
#
_symmetry.space_group_name_H-M   'P 1'
#
loop_
_entity.id
_entity.type
_entity.pdbx_description
1 polymer ?
#
loop_
_entity_poly.entity_id
_entity_poly.type
_entity_poly.pdbx_seq_one_letter_code
_entity_poly.pdbx_strand_id
1 'polypeptide(L)'
;MVQFHSTAEGTSQLARGFFTGLFALAMVLGGLYLYQNKWEEVSRQMPILYELSDAYRSGLEAVGGISATALKRFYELDTSPDMFSEPEEKGPERIGLRSTWEKASILKKLEDAGFSKGKMRAAQKFVDYIDANKEAALVEMYRHKVPASINLAQALLESTAGQSRLARKTNNHFGIKARLSSNARQKVNAKRYDELRDEDFLFIDPAIGVFNFHDDHSYDRFEAYRSVSDSYARHTQLLTRPCTPGHTGCYSWIWQEFPVGQDHDITEAARIFQRASGIAPQEFFHGQTTVPYYAACAAGLKMAGYATSKTYHQKIWYLIDTYELWRLDLALLKGMEG
;
A
#
# COMPACT_ATOMS: atom_id res chain seq x y z
N MET A 1 -0.50 4.22 -72.88
CA MET A 1 -1.02 3.06 -72.16
C MET A 1 -0.30 3.01 -70.84
N VAL A 2 -0.89 3.58 -69.75
CA VAL A 2 -0.30 3.65 -68.42
C VAL A 2 -1.03 2.61 -67.56
N GLN A 3 -0.31 1.59 -67.11
CA GLN A 3 -0.84 0.57 -66.22
C GLN A 3 -0.86 1.09 -64.79
N PHE A 4 -2.05 1.17 -64.18
CA PHE A 4 -2.23 1.36 -62.73
C PHE A 4 -2.03 0.02 -62.02
N HIS A 5 -0.96 -0.14 -61.28
CA HIS A 5 -0.82 -1.23 -60.33
C HIS A 5 -1.64 -0.90 -59.06
N SER A 6 -2.51 -1.83 -58.71
CA SER A 6 -3.43 -1.81 -57.59
C SER A 6 -2.67 -1.89 -56.27
N THR A 7 -2.92 -0.92 -55.39
CA THR A 7 -2.42 -0.86 -54.00
C THR A 7 -3.38 -1.56 -53.02
N ALA A 8 -3.74 -2.81 -53.28
CA ALA A 8 -4.67 -3.56 -52.42
C ALA A 8 -4.02 -4.16 -51.15
N GLU A 9 -2.68 -4.26 -51.11
CA GLU A 9 -1.98 -4.86 -49.95
C GLU A 9 -1.78 -3.89 -48.77
N GLY A 10 -1.65 -2.59 -49.03
CA GLY A 10 -1.44 -1.60 -47.97
C GLY A 10 -2.66 -1.38 -47.04
N THR A 11 -3.86 -1.52 -47.60
CA THR A 11 -5.11 -1.34 -46.83
C THR A 11 -5.42 -2.51 -45.89
N SER A 12 -4.96 -3.72 -46.19
CA SER A 12 -5.18 -4.90 -45.36
C SER A 12 -4.28 -4.93 -44.13
N GLN A 13 -3.05 -4.40 -44.21
CA GLN A 13 -2.15 -4.31 -43.06
C GLN A 13 -2.57 -3.20 -42.07
N LEU A 14 -2.99 -2.04 -42.57
CA LEU A 14 -3.54 -0.96 -41.73
C LEU A 14 -4.83 -1.39 -41.03
N ALA A 15 -5.72 -2.09 -41.73
CA ALA A 15 -6.94 -2.63 -41.12
C ALA A 15 -6.63 -3.68 -40.01
N ARG A 16 -5.69 -4.59 -40.28
CA ARG A 16 -5.25 -5.58 -39.28
C ARG A 16 -4.61 -4.92 -38.05
N GLY A 17 -3.76 -3.92 -38.23
CA GLY A 17 -3.17 -3.15 -37.13
C GLY A 17 -4.21 -2.41 -36.30
N PHE A 18 -5.22 -1.83 -36.97
CA PHE A 18 -6.32 -1.13 -36.32
C PHE A 18 -7.20 -2.09 -35.49
N PHE A 19 -7.57 -3.24 -36.06
CA PHE A 19 -8.36 -4.27 -35.35
C PHE A 19 -7.60 -4.90 -34.20
N THR A 20 -6.28 -5.13 -34.33
CA THR A 20 -5.44 -5.65 -33.22
C THR A 20 -5.31 -4.62 -32.09
N GLY A 21 -5.16 -3.34 -32.43
CA GLY A 21 -5.13 -2.26 -31.46
C GLY A 21 -6.46 -2.08 -30.73
N LEU A 22 -7.58 -2.17 -31.47
CA LEU A 22 -8.92 -2.09 -30.88
C LEU A 22 -9.23 -3.28 -29.97
N PHE A 23 -8.80 -4.48 -30.36
CA PHE A 23 -8.94 -5.69 -29.55
C PHE A 23 -8.08 -5.64 -28.28
N ALA A 24 -6.84 -5.17 -28.39
CA ALA A 24 -5.97 -4.95 -27.23
C ALA A 24 -6.56 -3.91 -26.27
N LEU A 25 -7.11 -2.80 -26.79
CA LEU A 25 -7.80 -1.78 -26.01
C LEU A 25 -9.06 -2.34 -25.35
N ALA A 26 -9.86 -3.13 -26.05
CA ALA A 26 -11.04 -3.78 -25.51
C ALA A 26 -10.69 -4.79 -24.42
N MET A 27 -9.58 -5.53 -24.55
CA MET A 27 -9.07 -6.44 -23.52
C MET A 27 -8.59 -5.69 -22.29
N VAL A 28 -7.91 -4.56 -22.47
CA VAL A 28 -7.47 -3.70 -21.34
C VAL A 28 -8.67 -3.05 -20.65
N LEU A 29 -9.61 -2.50 -21.41
CA LEU A 29 -10.84 -1.90 -20.85
C LEU A 29 -11.75 -2.96 -20.21
N GLY A 30 -11.88 -4.14 -20.83
CA GLY A 30 -12.58 -5.30 -20.27
C GLY A 30 -11.92 -5.80 -18.99
N GLY A 31 -10.59 -5.87 -18.96
CA GLY A 31 -9.80 -6.21 -17.77
C GLY A 31 -9.98 -5.19 -16.64
N LEU A 32 -9.95 -3.89 -16.98
CA LEU A 32 -10.20 -2.80 -16.02
C LEU A 32 -11.66 -2.83 -15.52
N TYR A 33 -12.63 -3.06 -16.41
CA TYR A 33 -14.04 -3.18 -16.03
C TYR A 33 -14.29 -4.40 -15.13
N LEU A 34 -13.73 -5.55 -15.44
CA LEU A 34 -13.79 -6.75 -14.60
C LEU A 34 -13.07 -6.53 -13.27
N TYR A 35 -11.94 -5.84 -13.28
CA TYR A 35 -11.18 -5.49 -12.10
C TYR A 35 -11.94 -4.50 -11.19
N GLN A 36 -12.65 -3.53 -11.77
CA GLN A 36 -13.43 -2.55 -11.01
C GLN A 36 -14.78 -3.07 -10.52
N ASN A 37 -15.47 -3.89 -11.31
CA ASN A 37 -16.87 -4.24 -11.05
C ASN A 37 -17.11 -5.71 -10.66
N LYS A 38 -16.17 -6.63 -10.95
CA LYS A 38 -16.29 -8.06 -10.59
C LYS A 38 -15.30 -8.51 -9.53
N TRP A 39 -14.54 -7.61 -8.94
CA TRP A 39 -13.65 -7.95 -7.83
C TRP A 39 -14.43 -8.53 -6.64
N GLU A 40 -15.64 -8.03 -6.39
CA GLU A 40 -16.52 -8.56 -5.36
C GLU A 40 -16.93 -10.03 -5.63
N GLU A 41 -17.15 -10.39 -6.90
CA GLU A 41 -17.52 -11.75 -7.30
C GLU A 41 -16.31 -12.70 -7.23
N VAL A 42 -15.13 -12.19 -7.58
CA VAL A 42 -13.85 -12.93 -7.47
C VAL A 42 -13.47 -13.11 -6.00
N SER A 43 -13.67 -12.12 -5.14
CA SER A 43 -13.39 -12.21 -3.70
C SER A 43 -14.37 -13.15 -2.99
N ARG A 44 -15.64 -13.23 -3.42
CA ARG A 44 -16.63 -14.20 -2.91
C ARG A 44 -16.31 -15.65 -3.29
N GLN A 45 -15.61 -15.87 -4.40
CA GLN A 45 -15.21 -17.20 -4.86
C GLN A 45 -13.86 -17.65 -4.30
N MET A 46 -13.23 -16.85 -3.45
CA MET A 46 -12.01 -17.24 -2.74
C MET A 46 -12.35 -17.72 -1.32
N PRO A 47 -12.58 -19.03 -1.11
CA PRO A 47 -12.74 -19.62 0.24
C PRO A 47 -11.53 -19.35 1.14
N ILE A 48 -10.40 -19.07 0.53
CA ILE A 48 -9.10 -18.72 1.12
C ILE A 48 -9.19 -17.58 2.16
N LEU A 49 -10.09 -16.61 2.02
CA LEU A 49 -10.21 -15.52 2.98
C LEU A 49 -10.78 -15.98 4.34
N TYR A 50 -11.56 -17.04 4.36
CA TYR A 50 -12.09 -17.64 5.61
C TYR A 50 -11.06 -18.55 6.29
N GLU A 51 -10.29 -19.34 5.52
CA GLU A 51 -9.22 -20.18 6.07
C GLU A 51 -8.06 -19.36 6.64
N LEU A 52 -7.85 -18.13 6.15
CA LEU A 52 -6.77 -17.25 6.59
C LEU A 52 -7.06 -16.59 7.95
N SER A 53 -8.31 -16.44 8.37
CA SER A 53 -8.64 -16.01 9.74
C SER A 53 -8.20 -17.07 10.77
N ASP A 54 -8.29 -18.34 10.42
CA ASP A 54 -7.80 -19.44 11.25
C ASP A 54 -6.26 -19.52 11.22
N ALA A 55 -5.62 -19.18 10.08
CA ALA A 55 -4.17 -19.07 10.00
C ALA A 55 -3.61 -17.92 10.85
N TYR A 56 -4.32 -16.79 10.94
CA TYR A 56 -3.97 -15.70 11.85
C TYR A 56 -4.04 -16.14 13.31
N ARG A 57 -5.12 -16.79 13.75
CA ARG A 57 -5.25 -17.33 15.11
C ARG A 57 -4.17 -18.37 15.42
N SER A 58 -3.94 -19.30 14.49
CA SER A 58 -2.86 -20.30 14.60
C SER A 58 -1.48 -19.65 14.58
N GLY A 59 -1.31 -18.53 13.86
CA GLY A 59 -0.10 -17.74 13.83
C GLY A 59 0.16 -17.02 15.15
N LEU A 60 -0.86 -16.47 15.78
CA LEU A 60 -0.77 -15.91 17.15
C LEU A 60 -0.34 -16.99 18.14
N GLU A 61 -0.87 -18.19 18.04
CA GLU A 61 -0.48 -19.34 18.86
C GLU A 61 0.94 -19.83 18.57
N ALA A 62 1.34 -19.89 17.27
CA ALA A 62 2.65 -20.35 16.83
C ALA A 62 3.78 -19.34 17.16
N VAL A 63 3.47 -18.05 17.19
CA VAL A 63 4.42 -17.01 17.64
C VAL A 63 4.50 -17.01 19.18
N GLY A 64 3.60 -17.76 19.87
CA GLY A 64 3.41 -17.71 21.32
C GLY A 64 2.78 -16.35 21.68
N GLY A 65 1.69 -16.34 22.42
CA GLY A 65 0.93 -15.13 22.71
C GLY A 65 1.81 -13.94 23.10
N ILE A 66 1.58 -12.80 22.47
CA ILE A 66 2.31 -11.56 22.77
C ILE A 66 1.86 -11.12 24.16
N SER A 67 2.79 -10.92 25.09
CA SER A 67 2.46 -10.53 26.45
C SER A 67 1.88 -9.10 26.48
N ALA A 68 0.95 -8.86 27.41
CA ALA A 68 0.44 -7.52 27.66
C ALA A 68 1.58 -6.53 28.01
N THR A 69 2.67 -7.03 28.59
CA THR A 69 3.88 -6.25 28.91
C THR A 69 4.60 -5.81 27.64
N ALA A 70 4.74 -6.68 26.63
CA ALA A 70 5.38 -6.33 25.37
C ALA A 70 4.56 -5.30 24.59
N LEU A 71 3.22 -5.47 24.54
CA LEU A 71 2.32 -4.49 23.95
C LEU A 71 2.41 -3.15 24.65
N LYS A 72 2.34 -3.15 25.98
CA LYS A 72 2.48 -1.94 26.79
C LYS A 72 3.81 -1.24 26.51
N ARG A 73 4.92 -1.98 26.57
CA ARG A 73 6.26 -1.45 26.28
C ARG A 73 6.36 -0.87 24.86
N PHE A 74 5.78 -1.54 23.87
CA PHE A 74 5.77 -1.04 22.49
C PHE A 74 5.03 0.28 22.33
N TYR A 75 3.85 0.43 22.94
CA TYR A 75 3.05 1.67 22.85
C TYR A 75 3.50 2.77 23.78
N GLU A 76 4.18 2.45 24.90
CA GLU A 76 4.73 3.43 25.85
C GLU A 76 6.15 3.90 25.48
N LEU A 77 6.79 3.30 24.48
CA LEU A 77 8.08 3.79 23.99
C LEU A 77 7.95 5.25 23.55
N ASP A 78 8.72 6.12 24.23
CA ASP A 78 8.92 7.47 23.74
C ASP A 78 9.75 7.41 22.45
N THR A 79 9.12 7.85 21.36
CA THR A 79 9.72 7.87 20.01
C THR A 79 10.12 9.28 19.62
N SER A 80 10.36 10.17 20.61
CA SER A 80 10.86 11.53 20.34
C SER A 80 12.19 11.50 19.56
N PRO A 81 12.44 12.48 18.70
CA PRO A 81 13.69 12.55 17.93
C PRO A 81 14.95 12.52 18.79
N ASP A 82 14.90 13.07 20.00
CA ASP A 82 16.04 13.10 20.93
C ASP A 82 16.44 11.72 21.46
N MET A 83 15.53 10.76 21.48
CA MET A 83 15.85 9.37 21.82
C MET A 83 16.60 8.63 20.71
N PHE A 84 16.61 9.17 19.49
CA PHE A 84 17.25 8.61 18.29
C PHE A 84 18.46 9.42 17.83
N SER A 85 18.98 10.32 18.61
CA SER A 85 20.22 11.05 18.31
C SER A 85 21.45 10.14 18.13
N GLU A 86 21.34 8.88 18.60
CA GLU A 86 22.24 7.79 18.28
C GLU A 86 21.46 6.67 17.58
N PRO A 87 21.29 6.72 16.24
CA PRO A 87 20.46 5.78 15.51
C PRO A 87 20.93 4.31 15.58
N GLU A 88 22.15 4.08 16.04
CA GLU A 88 22.74 2.74 16.05
C GLU A 88 22.30 1.85 17.23
N GLU A 89 21.70 2.39 18.29
CA GLU A 89 21.53 1.58 19.50
C GLU A 89 20.16 0.90 19.70
N LYS A 90 19.10 1.26 19.01
CA LYS A 90 17.75 0.75 19.29
C LYS A 90 16.89 0.40 18.06
N GLY A 91 17.52 0.03 16.96
CA GLY A 91 16.79 -0.49 15.79
C GLY A 91 16.33 -1.93 15.96
N PRO A 92 15.45 -2.43 15.08
CA PRO A 92 14.94 -3.80 15.11
C PRO A 92 16.02 -4.87 15.18
N GLU A 93 17.17 -4.68 14.56
CA GLU A 93 18.30 -5.64 14.59
C GLU A 93 18.86 -5.86 15.99
N ARG A 94 18.86 -4.84 16.86
CA ARG A 94 19.40 -4.94 18.23
C ARG A 94 18.39 -5.48 19.23
N ILE A 95 17.11 -5.52 18.89
CA ILE A 95 16.07 -6.15 19.71
C ILE A 95 16.10 -7.68 19.58
N GLY A 96 17.01 -8.22 18.77
CA GLY A 96 17.13 -9.67 18.56
C GLY A 96 15.96 -10.24 17.74
N LEU A 97 15.45 -9.47 16.81
CA LEU A 97 14.26 -9.78 16.02
C LEU A 97 14.55 -10.97 15.09
N ARG A 98 14.16 -12.15 15.51
CA ARG A 98 14.05 -13.30 14.62
C ARG A 98 12.67 -13.26 13.98
N SER A 99 12.59 -12.68 12.78
CA SER A 99 11.36 -12.68 12.00
C SER A 99 10.93 -14.13 11.74
N THR A 100 9.67 -14.42 12.03
CA THR A 100 9.03 -15.69 11.64
C THR A 100 8.60 -15.67 10.17
N TRP A 101 8.78 -14.55 9.49
CA TRP A 101 8.45 -14.40 8.08
C TRP A 101 9.66 -14.79 7.22
N GLU A 102 9.53 -15.87 6.50
CA GLU A 102 10.58 -16.41 5.63
C GLU A 102 10.05 -16.57 4.20
N LYS A 103 10.79 -15.99 3.25
CA LYS A 103 10.49 -16.01 1.81
C LYS A 103 10.17 -17.43 1.29
N ALA A 104 10.99 -18.41 1.62
CA ALA A 104 10.81 -19.79 1.17
C ALA A 104 9.51 -20.41 1.72
N SER A 105 9.20 -20.14 2.98
CA SER A 105 7.97 -20.62 3.63
C SER A 105 6.72 -20.05 2.96
N ILE A 106 6.71 -18.74 2.68
CA ILE A 106 5.59 -18.08 2.00
C ILE A 106 5.39 -18.65 0.59
N LEU A 107 6.46 -18.78 -0.19
CA LEU A 107 6.37 -19.33 -1.55
C LEU A 107 5.85 -20.77 -1.55
N LYS A 108 6.35 -21.61 -0.64
CA LYS A 108 5.87 -22.99 -0.48
C LYS A 108 4.38 -23.03 -0.14
N LYS A 109 3.93 -22.20 0.79
CA LYS A 109 2.50 -22.11 1.15
C LYS A 109 1.64 -21.73 -0.05
N LEU A 110 2.06 -20.76 -0.86
CA LEU A 110 1.32 -20.34 -2.06
C LEU A 110 1.27 -21.45 -3.12
N GLU A 111 2.33 -22.24 -3.26
CA GLU A 111 2.36 -23.41 -4.13
C GLU A 111 1.41 -24.51 -3.62
N ASP A 112 1.46 -24.82 -2.32
CA ASP A 112 0.58 -25.79 -1.66
C ASP A 112 -0.90 -25.34 -1.74
N ALA A 113 -1.18 -24.04 -1.74
CA ALA A 113 -2.50 -23.44 -1.97
C ALA A 113 -2.95 -23.49 -3.44
N GLY A 114 -2.20 -24.11 -4.33
CA GLY A 114 -2.56 -24.33 -5.73
C GLY A 114 -2.41 -23.11 -6.64
N PHE A 115 -1.51 -22.20 -6.33
CA PHE A 115 -1.20 -21.08 -7.23
C PHE A 115 -0.66 -21.60 -8.56
N SER A 116 -1.29 -21.21 -9.67
CA SER A 116 -0.82 -21.55 -11.01
C SER A 116 0.58 -21.00 -11.26
N LYS A 117 1.33 -21.58 -12.23
CA LYS A 117 2.67 -21.10 -12.61
C LYS A 117 2.74 -19.59 -12.91
N GLY A 118 1.66 -19.04 -13.50
CA GLY A 118 1.56 -17.60 -13.77
C GLY A 118 1.41 -16.77 -12.48
N LYS A 119 0.55 -17.21 -11.56
CA LYS A 119 0.38 -16.59 -10.24
C LYS A 119 1.65 -16.70 -9.40
N MET A 120 2.33 -17.84 -9.42
CA MET A 120 3.59 -18.04 -8.70
C MET A 120 4.69 -17.07 -9.18
N ARG A 121 4.79 -16.82 -10.50
CA ARG A 121 5.75 -15.81 -11.02
C ARG A 121 5.43 -14.39 -10.54
N ALA A 122 4.18 -14.03 -10.41
CA ALA A 122 3.77 -12.74 -9.85
C ALA A 122 4.05 -12.70 -8.34
N ALA A 123 3.69 -13.76 -7.62
CA ALA A 123 3.92 -13.90 -6.19
C ALA A 123 5.42 -13.83 -5.84
N GLN A 124 6.28 -14.46 -6.64
CA GLN A 124 7.73 -14.38 -6.47
C GLN A 124 8.23 -12.93 -6.44
N LYS A 125 7.76 -12.09 -7.38
CA LYS A 125 8.14 -10.66 -7.41
C LYS A 125 7.69 -9.90 -6.16
N PHE A 126 6.50 -10.24 -5.66
CA PHE A 126 5.97 -9.62 -4.44
C PHE A 126 6.77 -10.06 -3.22
N VAL A 127 7.05 -11.34 -3.11
CA VAL A 127 7.86 -11.90 -2.01
C VAL A 127 9.29 -11.36 -2.04
N ASP A 128 9.90 -11.22 -3.24
CA ASP A 128 11.22 -10.59 -3.40
C ASP A 128 11.21 -9.13 -2.94
N TYR A 129 10.15 -8.39 -3.28
CA TYR A 129 9.98 -7.01 -2.85
C TYR A 129 9.83 -6.89 -1.33
N ILE A 130 9.00 -7.75 -0.72
CA ILE A 130 8.79 -7.79 0.73
C ILE A 130 10.12 -8.07 1.44
N ASP A 131 10.83 -9.09 1.00
CA ASP A 131 12.11 -9.49 1.59
C ASP A 131 13.15 -8.36 1.54
N ALA A 132 13.20 -7.62 0.44
CA ALA A 132 14.11 -6.50 0.25
C ALA A 132 13.76 -5.24 1.10
N ASN A 133 12.48 -5.08 1.50
CA ASN A 133 12.01 -3.83 2.12
C ASN A 133 11.40 -4.01 3.52
N LYS A 134 11.34 -5.25 4.04
CA LYS A 134 10.75 -5.53 5.36
C LYS A 134 11.42 -4.77 6.49
N GLU A 135 12.75 -4.61 6.44
CA GLU A 135 13.50 -3.87 7.46
C GLU A 135 13.10 -2.39 7.49
N ALA A 136 12.97 -1.75 6.33
CA ALA A 136 12.50 -0.37 6.27
C ALA A 136 11.11 -0.21 6.91
N ALA A 137 10.19 -1.13 6.61
CA ALA A 137 8.84 -1.12 7.19
C ALA A 137 8.85 -1.37 8.71
N LEU A 138 9.70 -2.28 9.19
CA LEU A 138 9.85 -2.58 10.62
C LEU A 138 10.45 -1.40 11.40
N VAL A 139 11.42 -0.68 10.83
CA VAL A 139 11.96 0.55 11.41
C VAL A 139 10.87 1.59 11.60
N GLU A 140 10.03 1.80 10.58
CA GLU A 140 8.94 2.74 10.66
C GLU A 140 7.85 2.31 11.66
N MET A 141 7.53 1.03 11.73
CA MET A 141 6.63 0.50 12.75
C MET A 141 7.18 0.72 14.16
N TYR A 142 8.46 0.44 14.38
CA TYR A 142 9.09 0.65 15.68
C TYR A 142 9.00 2.12 16.11
N ARG A 143 9.34 3.05 15.22
CA ARG A 143 9.38 4.48 15.48
C ARG A 143 7.99 5.13 15.61
N HIS A 144 7.07 4.74 14.76
CA HIS A 144 5.83 5.50 14.52
C HIS A 144 4.55 4.71 14.77
N LYS A 145 4.65 3.44 15.14
CA LYS A 145 3.52 2.57 15.47
C LYS A 145 2.58 2.25 14.29
N VAL A 146 2.98 2.62 13.07
CA VAL A 146 2.28 2.19 11.85
C VAL A 146 2.67 0.76 11.54
N PRO A 147 1.74 -0.21 11.47
CA PRO A 147 2.09 -1.61 11.23
C PRO A 147 2.94 -1.78 9.97
N ALA A 148 4.04 -2.56 10.07
CA ALA A 148 4.92 -2.85 8.94
C ALA A 148 4.15 -3.55 7.80
N SER A 149 3.19 -4.41 8.16
CA SER A 149 2.29 -5.08 7.22
C SER A 149 1.48 -4.09 6.37
N ILE A 150 0.98 -3.01 6.96
CA ILE A 150 0.24 -1.95 6.25
C ILE A 150 1.17 -1.21 5.28
N ASN A 151 2.34 -0.74 5.75
CA ASN A 151 3.30 -0.04 4.90
C ASN A 151 3.73 -0.90 3.70
N LEU A 152 4.05 -2.17 3.92
CA LEU A 152 4.44 -3.10 2.85
C LEU A 152 3.30 -3.36 1.86
N ALA A 153 2.08 -3.60 2.34
CA ALA A 153 0.93 -3.84 1.48
C ALA A 153 0.59 -2.61 0.61
N GLN A 154 0.66 -1.41 1.18
CA GLN A 154 0.49 -0.17 0.43
C GLN A 154 1.60 0.00 -0.63
N ALA A 155 2.87 -0.18 -0.27
CA ALA A 155 3.98 -0.10 -1.20
C ALA A 155 3.88 -1.12 -2.34
N LEU A 156 3.49 -2.37 -2.05
CA LEU A 156 3.22 -3.39 -3.07
C LEU A 156 2.15 -2.95 -4.06
N LEU A 157 1.04 -2.40 -3.54
CA LEU A 157 -0.11 -1.99 -4.35
C LEU A 157 0.22 -0.76 -5.21
N GLU A 158 0.77 0.30 -4.60
CA GLU A 158 1.00 1.60 -5.24
C GLU A 158 2.17 1.56 -6.25
N SER A 159 3.20 0.76 -5.97
CA SER A 159 4.38 0.67 -6.83
C SER A 159 4.41 -0.53 -7.77
N THR A 160 3.41 -1.42 -7.71
CA THR A 160 3.46 -2.73 -8.38
C THR A 160 4.72 -3.50 -7.97
N ALA A 161 4.93 -3.65 -6.66
CA ALA A 161 6.14 -4.23 -6.07
C ALA A 161 7.44 -3.56 -6.58
N GLY A 162 7.47 -2.23 -6.59
CA GLY A 162 8.61 -1.42 -7.03
C GLY A 162 8.85 -1.40 -8.55
N GLN A 163 7.98 -2.03 -9.34
CA GLN A 163 8.19 -2.15 -10.79
C GLN A 163 7.58 -1.00 -11.60
N SER A 164 6.78 -0.14 -10.99
CA SER A 164 6.23 1.04 -11.67
C SER A 164 7.37 1.95 -12.18
N ARG A 165 7.10 2.69 -13.27
CA ARG A 165 8.08 3.65 -13.82
C ARG A 165 8.46 4.70 -12.78
N LEU A 166 7.49 5.18 -12.01
CA LEU A 166 7.73 6.17 -10.96
C LEU A 166 8.67 5.60 -9.89
N ALA A 167 8.33 4.45 -9.29
CA ALA A 167 9.15 3.84 -8.25
C ALA A 167 10.61 3.61 -8.70
N ARG A 168 10.82 3.08 -9.92
CA ARG A 168 12.17 2.82 -10.45
C ARG A 168 13.00 4.08 -10.74
N LYS A 169 12.35 5.22 -11.00
CA LYS A 169 13.05 6.47 -11.35
C LYS A 169 13.31 7.35 -10.15
N THR A 170 12.49 7.24 -9.12
CA THR A 170 12.47 8.20 -8.03
C THR A 170 12.54 7.57 -6.63
N ASN A 171 12.57 6.25 -6.52
CA ASN A 171 12.37 5.50 -5.28
C ASN A 171 11.04 5.84 -4.55
N ASN A 172 10.09 6.47 -5.24
CA ASN A 172 8.78 6.81 -4.67
C ASN A 172 7.82 5.64 -4.83
N HIS A 173 7.74 4.82 -3.81
CA HIS A 173 6.95 3.58 -3.81
C HIS A 173 5.50 3.77 -3.37
N PHE A 174 5.12 4.99 -2.96
CA PHE A 174 3.78 5.31 -2.48
C PHE A 174 3.05 6.35 -3.35
N GLY A 175 3.66 6.80 -4.44
CA GLY A 175 3.06 7.79 -5.31
C GLY A 175 2.84 9.16 -4.63
N ILE A 176 3.72 9.56 -3.72
CA ILE A 176 3.55 10.81 -2.99
C ILE A 176 3.82 11.99 -3.93
N LYS A 177 2.80 12.82 -4.11
CA LYS A 177 2.88 14.04 -4.93
C LYS A 177 3.51 15.19 -4.15
N ALA A 178 4.37 15.94 -4.81
CA ALA A 178 4.89 17.22 -4.32
C ALA A 178 3.75 18.25 -4.28
N ARG A 179 3.81 19.18 -3.33
CA ARG A 179 2.77 20.18 -3.11
C ARG A 179 3.03 21.43 -3.93
N LEU A 180 2.00 22.02 -4.50
CA LEU A 180 2.11 23.33 -5.16
C LEU A 180 2.43 24.42 -4.13
N SER A 181 3.44 25.23 -4.40
CA SER A 181 3.67 26.50 -3.71
C SER A 181 2.52 27.49 -3.97
N SER A 182 2.48 28.57 -3.23
CA SER A 182 1.47 29.63 -3.46
C SER A 182 1.57 30.21 -4.87
N ASN A 183 2.80 30.42 -5.35
CA ASN A 183 3.05 30.91 -6.71
C ASN A 183 2.60 29.90 -7.76
N ALA A 184 2.92 28.63 -7.58
CA ALA A 184 2.47 27.55 -8.48
C ALA A 184 0.94 27.48 -8.54
N ARG A 185 0.23 27.62 -7.42
CA ARG A 185 -1.23 27.64 -7.39
C ARG A 185 -1.81 28.80 -8.20
N GLN A 186 -1.19 29.97 -8.16
CA GLN A 186 -1.61 31.11 -8.99
C GLN A 186 -1.44 30.79 -10.48
N LYS A 187 -0.30 30.20 -10.88
CA LYS A 187 -0.07 29.77 -12.27
C LYS A 187 -1.11 28.74 -12.72
N VAL A 188 -1.42 27.73 -11.87
CA VAL A 188 -2.42 26.69 -12.16
C VAL A 188 -3.80 27.30 -12.30
N ASN A 189 -4.20 28.19 -11.40
CA ASN A 189 -5.51 28.88 -11.46
C ASN A 189 -5.65 29.73 -12.73
N ALA A 190 -4.55 30.33 -13.19
CA ALA A 190 -4.47 31.08 -14.43
C ALA A 190 -4.30 30.21 -15.68
N LYS A 191 -4.30 28.87 -15.54
CA LYS A 191 -4.06 27.87 -16.60
C LYS A 191 -2.71 28.01 -17.32
N ARG A 192 -1.71 28.58 -16.65
CA ARG A 192 -0.35 28.77 -17.16
C ARG A 192 0.52 27.56 -16.78
N TYR A 193 0.17 26.36 -17.23
CA TYR A 193 0.85 25.10 -16.85
C TYR A 193 2.26 25.00 -17.45
N ASP A 194 2.50 25.60 -18.59
CA ASP A 194 3.80 25.67 -19.28
C ASP A 194 4.84 26.53 -18.54
N GLU A 195 4.38 27.41 -17.66
CA GLU A 195 5.26 28.25 -16.82
C GLU A 195 5.69 27.55 -15.52
N LEU A 196 5.14 26.36 -15.21
CA LEU A 196 5.50 25.64 -14.00
C LEU A 196 6.91 25.05 -14.12
N ARG A 197 7.71 25.25 -13.09
CA ARG A 197 9.07 24.72 -12.94
C ARG A 197 9.15 23.87 -11.68
N ASP A 198 10.19 23.05 -11.53
CA ASP A 198 10.35 22.19 -10.36
C ASP A 198 10.44 22.98 -9.06
N GLU A 199 10.98 24.21 -9.08
CA GLU A 199 11.06 25.14 -7.95
C GLU A 199 9.68 25.65 -7.48
N ASP A 200 8.66 25.51 -8.30
CA ASP A 200 7.28 25.85 -7.94
C ASP A 200 6.63 24.79 -7.03
N PHE A 201 7.29 23.67 -6.82
CA PHE A 201 6.78 22.56 -6.02
C PHE A 201 7.53 22.44 -4.70
N LEU A 202 6.78 22.16 -3.63
CA LEU A 202 7.31 21.92 -2.30
C LEU A 202 7.33 20.41 -2.06
N PHE A 203 8.47 19.93 -1.62
CA PHE A 203 8.65 18.58 -1.13
C PHE A 203 9.13 18.60 0.33
N ILE A 204 9.00 17.49 1.02
CA ILE A 204 9.26 17.40 2.46
C ILE A 204 10.39 16.37 2.67
N ASP A 205 11.34 16.71 3.54
CA ASP A 205 12.38 15.75 3.96
C ASP A 205 11.74 14.39 4.36
N PRO A 206 12.30 13.27 3.89
CA PRO A 206 13.59 13.03 3.23
C PRO A 206 13.58 13.15 1.69
N ALA A 207 12.55 13.71 1.07
CA ALA A 207 12.56 13.93 -0.37
C ALA A 207 13.70 14.89 -0.76
N ILE A 208 14.39 14.58 -1.88
CA ILE A 208 15.54 15.35 -2.38
C ILE A 208 15.22 16.20 -3.60
N GLY A 209 14.01 16.09 -4.11
CA GLY A 209 13.55 16.82 -5.30
C GLY A 209 12.20 16.35 -5.78
N VAL A 210 11.86 16.79 -6.98
CA VAL A 210 10.60 16.44 -7.64
C VAL A 210 10.85 15.83 -9.02
N PHE A 211 9.88 15.02 -9.46
CA PHE A 211 9.94 14.35 -10.75
C PHE A 211 8.64 14.61 -11.53
N ASN A 212 8.79 15.04 -12.77
CA ASN A 212 7.66 15.24 -13.67
C ASN A 212 7.12 13.90 -14.16
N PHE A 213 5.93 13.57 -13.72
CA PHE A 213 5.23 12.36 -14.12
C PHE A 213 3.75 12.69 -14.24
N HIS A 214 3.19 12.54 -15.45
CA HIS A 214 1.77 12.80 -15.69
C HIS A 214 0.91 11.74 -14.99
N ASP A 215 -0.04 12.20 -14.18
CA ASP A 215 -1.02 11.38 -13.48
C ASP A 215 -2.40 11.99 -13.70
N ASP A 216 -3.09 12.46 -12.65
CA ASP A 216 -4.40 13.10 -12.77
C ASP A 216 -4.33 14.41 -13.58
N HIS A 217 -3.22 15.13 -13.45
CA HIS A 217 -2.98 16.41 -14.13
C HIS A 217 -1.65 16.42 -14.86
N SER A 218 -1.60 17.13 -15.98
CA SER A 218 -0.38 17.31 -16.78
C SER A 218 0.75 18.03 -16.03
N TYR A 219 0.41 18.74 -14.96
CA TYR A 219 1.35 19.47 -14.12
C TYR A 219 1.74 18.71 -12.84
N ASP A 220 1.30 17.48 -12.63
CA ASP A 220 1.67 16.73 -11.45
C ASP A 220 3.19 16.53 -11.35
N ARG A 221 3.71 16.65 -10.15
CA ARG A 221 5.07 16.31 -9.77
C ARG A 221 5.04 15.40 -8.57
N PHE A 222 5.94 14.44 -8.56
CA PHE A 222 6.09 13.46 -7.49
C PHE A 222 7.38 13.69 -6.75
N GLU A 223 7.37 13.47 -5.44
CA GLU A 223 8.59 13.52 -4.63
C GLU A 223 9.58 12.43 -5.09
N ALA A 224 10.88 12.73 -5.05
CA ALA A 224 11.96 11.81 -5.38
C ALA A 224 12.87 11.62 -4.17
N TYR A 225 13.36 10.39 -3.97
CA TYR A 225 14.13 10.00 -2.79
C TYR A 225 15.47 9.37 -3.15
N ARG A 226 16.44 9.40 -2.22
CA ARG A 226 17.75 8.74 -2.37
C ARG A 226 17.61 7.22 -2.31
N SER A 227 16.74 6.74 -1.42
CA SER A 227 16.53 5.32 -1.19
C SER A 227 15.03 4.97 -1.08
N VAL A 228 14.73 3.68 -1.16
CA VAL A 228 13.38 3.17 -0.90
C VAL A 228 13.01 3.41 0.57
N SER A 229 13.95 3.26 1.51
CA SER A 229 13.71 3.52 2.94
C SER A 229 13.26 4.95 3.19
N ASP A 230 13.81 5.94 2.46
CA ASP A 230 13.35 7.33 2.57
C ASP A 230 11.88 7.48 2.16
N SER A 231 11.43 6.73 1.15
CA SER A 231 10.02 6.77 0.76
C SER A 231 9.10 6.15 1.83
N TYR A 232 9.56 5.11 2.54
CA TYR A 232 8.84 4.56 3.69
C TYR A 232 8.75 5.57 4.83
N ALA A 233 9.86 6.20 5.19
CA ALA A 233 9.88 7.25 6.22
C ALA A 233 8.94 8.40 5.86
N ARG A 234 8.99 8.89 4.62
CA ARG A 234 8.12 9.97 4.16
C ARG A 234 6.64 9.57 4.14
N HIS A 235 6.33 8.34 3.76
CA HIS A 235 4.97 7.82 3.80
C HIS A 235 4.46 7.74 5.25
N THR A 236 5.27 7.24 6.17
CA THR A 236 4.91 7.17 7.58
C THR A 236 4.68 8.55 8.18
N GLN A 237 5.50 9.57 7.84
CA GLN A 237 5.24 10.96 8.22
C GLN A 237 3.86 11.45 7.73
N LEU A 238 3.44 11.06 6.51
CA LEU A 238 2.11 11.37 6.00
C LEU A 238 1.01 10.72 6.87
N LEU A 239 1.19 9.44 7.20
CA LEU A 239 0.21 8.65 7.94
C LEU A 239 0.10 9.05 9.43
N THR A 240 1.15 9.63 9.99
CA THR A 240 1.20 9.99 11.43
C THR A 240 1.08 11.49 11.69
N ARG A 241 0.91 12.28 10.63
CA ARG A 241 0.76 13.73 10.77
C ARG A 241 -0.40 14.06 11.69
N PRO A 242 -0.19 14.89 12.74
CA PRO A 242 -1.25 15.33 13.62
C PRO A 242 -2.41 15.99 12.84
N CYS A 243 -3.62 15.59 13.16
CA CYS A 243 -4.81 16.08 12.48
C CYS A 243 -6.05 15.84 13.33
N THR A 244 -7.17 16.46 12.96
CA THR A 244 -8.45 16.25 13.65
C THR A 244 -9.16 15.04 13.03
N PRO A 245 -9.50 13.99 13.83
CA PRO A 245 -10.30 12.88 13.35
C PRO A 245 -11.62 13.34 12.72
N GLY A 246 -12.12 12.57 11.73
CA GLY A 246 -13.35 12.90 11.00
C GLY A 246 -13.10 13.69 9.70
N HIS A 247 -11.88 14.17 9.45
CA HIS A 247 -11.51 14.85 8.21
C HIS A 247 -10.82 13.90 7.23
N THR A 248 -11.15 14.03 5.94
CA THR A 248 -10.46 13.32 4.86
C THR A 248 -8.97 13.65 4.89
N GLY A 249 -8.13 12.62 4.77
CA GLY A 249 -6.67 12.76 4.83
C GLY A 249 -6.11 12.86 6.25
N CYS A 250 -6.92 12.59 7.27
CA CYS A 250 -6.49 12.46 8.65
C CYS A 250 -6.34 10.97 9.00
N TYR A 251 -5.10 10.48 9.16
CA TYR A 251 -4.82 9.05 9.35
C TYR A 251 -4.29 8.70 10.74
N SER A 252 -3.74 9.66 11.49
CA SER A 252 -3.03 9.40 12.74
C SER A 252 -3.88 8.71 13.82
N TRP A 253 -5.20 8.89 13.80
CA TRP A 253 -6.14 8.24 14.73
C TRP A 253 -6.20 6.71 14.54
N ILE A 254 -5.91 6.19 13.34
CA ILE A 254 -6.06 4.77 12.99
C ILE A 254 -5.16 3.90 13.87
N TRP A 255 -3.93 4.34 14.09
CA TRP A 255 -2.91 3.59 14.83
C TRP A 255 -3.17 3.57 16.35
N GLN A 256 -3.95 4.50 16.84
CA GLN A 256 -4.42 4.56 18.23
C GLN A 256 -5.70 3.76 18.44
N GLU A 257 -6.62 3.83 17.48
CA GLU A 257 -7.91 3.14 17.52
C GLU A 257 -7.77 1.63 17.31
N PHE A 258 -6.84 1.22 16.42
CA PHE A 258 -6.66 -0.17 16.03
C PHE A 258 -5.25 -0.69 16.34
N PRO A 259 -4.86 -0.78 17.62
CA PRO A 259 -3.55 -1.28 18.01
C PRO A 259 -3.29 -2.71 17.53
N VAL A 260 -2.00 -3.02 17.25
CA VAL A 260 -1.54 -4.32 16.77
C VAL A 260 -1.79 -5.42 17.80
N GLY A 261 -2.08 -6.63 17.34
CA GLY A 261 -2.08 -7.84 18.15
C GLY A 261 -3.46 -8.30 18.65
N GLN A 262 -4.53 -7.64 18.23
CA GLN A 262 -5.90 -8.04 18.58
C GLN A 262 -6.89 -7.77 17.46
N ASP A 263 -8.10 -8.32 17.60
CA ASP A 263 -9.21 -8.01 16.69
C ASP A 263 -9.94 -6.74 17.17
N HIS A 264 -10.53 -6.01 16.22
CA HIS A 264 -11.22 -4.75 16.48
C HIS A 264 -12.60 -4.72 15.84
N ASP A 265 -13.59 -4.17 16.56
CA ASP A 265 -14.87 -3.80 15.98
C ASP A 265 -14.75 -2.42 15.30
N ILE A 266 -14.99 -2.38 14.00
CA ILE A 266 -14.88 -1.16 13.19
C ILE A 266 -16.20 -0.37 13.09
N THR A 267 -17.28 -0.83 13.74
CA THR A 267 -18.66 -0.30 13.53
C THR A 267 -18.73 1.19 13.83
N GLU A 268 -18.18 1.63 14.97
CA GLU A 268 -18.28 3.04 15.38
C GLU A 268 -17.41 3.94 14.50
N ALA A 269 -16.17 3.54 14.23
CA ALA A 269 -15.28 4.28 13.32
C ALA A 269 -15.90 4.39 11.91
N ALA A 270 -16.45 3.30 11.39
CA ALA A 270 -17.11 3.28 10.09
C ALA A 270 -18.34 4.21 10.05
N ARG A 271 -19.11 4.29 11.14
CA ARG A 271 -20.25 5.21 11.24
C ARG A 271 -19.81 6.67 11.18
N ILE A 272 -18.74 7.02 11.88
CA ILE A 272 -18.17 8.38 11.89
C ILE A 272 -17.73 8.77 10.48
N PHE A 273 -17.06 7.86 9.77
CA PHE A 273 -16.49 8.11 8.45
C PHE A 273 -17.37 7.65 7.28
N GLN A 274 -18.60 7.20 7.51
CA GLN A 274 -19.49 6.68 6.47
C GLN A 274 -19.67 7.69 5.32
N ARG A 275 -19.81 8.98 5.64
CA ARG A 275 -19.96 10.02 4.62
C ARG A 275 -18.72 10.18 3.74
N ALA A 276 -17.53 10.04 4.32
CA ALA A 276 -16.26 10.14 3.58
C ALA A 276 -15.94 8.86 2.80
N SER A 277 -16.19 7.69 3.39
CA SER A 277 -15.93 6.39 2.76
C SER A 277 -16.95 6.02 1.70
N GLY A 278 -18.20 6.49 1.83
CA GLY A 278 -19.33 6.06 1.02
C GLY A 278 -19.71 4.57 1.22
N ILE A 279 -19.28 3.95 2.35
CA ILE A 279 -19.48 2.53 2.66
C ILE A 279 -20.14 2.44 4.04
N ALA A 280 -21.25 1.68 4.14
CA ALA A 280 -21.88 1.42 5.41
C ALA A 280 -21.00 0.46 6.26
N PRO A 281 -21.05 0.55 7.61
CA PRO A 281 -20.21 -0.30 8.48
C PRO A 281 -20.27 -1.79 8.14
N GLN A 282 -21.46 -2.30 7.87
CA GLN A 282 -21.70 -3.72 7.58
C GLN A 282 -21.19 -4.15 6.18
N GLU A 283 -20.90 -3.20 5.29
CA GLU A 283 -20.47 -3.49 3.92
C GLU A 283 -18.94 -3.56 3.78
N PHE A 284 -18.17 -3.13 4.80
CA PHE A 284 -16.70 -3.08 4.69
C PHE A 284 -16.11 -4.47 4.41
N PHE A 285 -16.57 -5.49 5.14
CA PHE A 285 -16.06 -6.86 5.04
C PHE A 285 -17.21 -7.87 5.00
N HIS A 286 -18.14 -7.69 4.07
CA HIS A 286 -19.26 -8.62 3.83
C HIS A 286 -20.08 -8.98 5.08
N GLY A 287 -20.34 -8.01 5.93
CA GLY A 287 -21.09 -8.18 7.18
C GLY A 287 -20.24 -8.46 8.42
N GLN A 288 -18.92 -8.65 8.26
CA GLN A 288 -18.02 -8.72 9.41
C GLN A 288 -17.72 -7.31 9.91
N THR A 289 -17.89 -7.09 11.20
CA THR A 289 -17.54 -5.83 11.86
C THR A 289 -16.33 -5.99 12.79
N THR A 290 -16.10 -7.21 13.30
CA THR A 290 -14.91 -7.56 14.08
C THR A 290 -13.89 -8.24 13.17
N VAL A 291 -12.73 -7.62 13.03
CA VAL A 291 -11.68 -8.03 12.09
C VAL A 291 -10.29 -7.88 12.72
N PRO A 292 -9.27 -8.58 12.22
CA PRO A 292 -7.89 -8.40 12.69
C PRO A 292 -7.42 -6.95 12.57
N TYR A 293 -6.52 -6.51 13.48
CA TYR A 293 -6.00 -5.13 13.53
C TYR A 293 -5.61 -4.58 12.16
N TYR A 294 -4.93 -5.35 11.33
CA TYR A 294 -4.46 -4.88 10.02
C TYR A 294 -5.62 -4.68 9.03
N ALA A 295 -6.69 -5.48 9.13
CA ALA A 295 -7.90 -5.26 8.36
C ALA A 295 -8.65 -4.01 8.86
N ALA A 296 -8.71 -3.82 10.18
CA ALA A 296 -9.26 -2.60 10.78
C ALA A 296 -8.47 -1.35 10.37
N CYS A 297 -7.13 -1.42 10.39
CA CYS A 297 -6.26 -0.35 9.89
C CYS A 297 -6.50 -0.05 8.40
N ALA A 298 -6.61 -1.09 7.57
CA ALA A 298 -6.92 -0.94 6.15
C ALA A 298 -8.29 -0.29 5.91
N ALA A 299 -9.30 -0.68 6.70
CA ALA A 299 -10.61 -0.02 6.70
C ALA A 299 -10.50 1.44 7.14
N GLY A 300 -9.73 1.73 8.19
CA GLY A 300 -9.46 3.09 8.67
C GLY A 300 -8.87 3.98 7.59
N LEU A 301 -7.90 3.50 6.81
CA LEU A 301 -7.35 4.21 5.66
C LEU A 301 -8.43 4.54 4.62
N LYS A 302 -9.30 3.58 4.31
CA LYS A 302 -10.43 3.81 3.39
C LYS A 302 -11.43 4.79 3.97
N MET A 303 -11.78 4.67 5.24
CA MET A 303 -12.68 5.60 5.96
C MET A 303 -12.14 7.03 5.89
N ALA A 304 -10.84 7.22 6.11
CA ALA A 304 -10.16 8.52 6.08
C ALA A 304 -9.92 9.05 4.65
N GLY A 305 -10.33 8.33 3.62
CA GLY A 305 -10.24 8.78 2.23
C GLY A 305 -8.85 8.65 1.59
N TYR A 306 -8.04 7.69 2.04
CA TYR A 306 -6.71 7.44 1.44
C TYR A 306 -6.79 7.11 -0.05
N ALA A 307 -7.81 6.36 -0.45
CA ALA A 307 -8.02 5.97 -1.85
C ALA A 307 -9.50 6.09 -2.26
N THR A 308 -9.72 6.43 -3.51
CA THR A 308 -11.08 6.53 -4.11
C THR A 308 -11.71 5.16 -4.33
N SER A 309 -10.91 4.12 -4.64
CA SER A 309 -11.39 2.75 -4.85
C SER A 309 -12.21 2.24 -3.66
N LYS A 310 -13.42 1.74 -3.94
CA LYS A 310 -14.32 1.18 -2.90
C LYS A 310 -13.74 -0.05 -2.21
N THR A 311 -12.93 -0.83 -2.92
CA THR A 311 -12.35 -2.09 -2.44
C THR A 311 -10.89 -1.95 -1.97
N TYR A 312 -10.41 -0.74 -1.73
CA TYR A 312 -9.01 -0.49 -1.34
C TYR A 312 -8.61 -1.28 -0.09
N HIS A 313 -9.42 -1.20 0.97
CA HIS A 313 -9.20 -1.91 2.23
C HIS A 313 -9.14 -3.42 2.06
N GLN A 314 -10.00 -3.98 1.20
CA GLN A 314 -10.01 -5.42 0.90
C GLN A 314 -8.73 -5.86 0.16
N LYS A 315 -8.19 -5.02 -0.73
CA LYS A 315 -6.93 -5.29 -1.42
C LYS A 315 -5.75 -5.30 -0.46
N ILE A 316 -5.70 -4.32 0.46
CA ILE A 316 -4.66 -4.26 1.50
C ILE A 316 -4.76 -5.49 2.41
N TRP A 317 -5.95 -5.79 2.92
CA TRP A 317 -6.19 -6.99 3.71
C TRP A 317 -5.73 -8.25 2.97
N TYR A 318 -6.18 -8.44 1.71
CA TYR A 318 -5.79 -9.59 0.89
C TYR A 318 -4.26 -9.75 0.75
N LEU A 319 -3.54 -8.65 0.53
CA LEU A 319 -2.07 -8.70 0.43
C LEU A 319 -1.43 -9.12 1.76
N ILE A 320 -1.91 -8.57 2.86
CA ILE A 320 -1.39 -8.90 4.18
C ILE A 320 -1.60 -10.36 4.52
N ASP A 321 -2.80 -10.89 4.27
CA ASP A 321 -3.13 -12.30 4.52
C ASP A 321 -2.38 -13.25 3.57
N THR A 322 -2.41 -12.96 2.27
CA THR A 322 -1.80 -13.83 1.25
C THR A 322 -0.31 -14.01 1.49
N TYR A 323 0.40 -12.94 1.85
CA TYR A 323 1.84 -12.94 2.10
C TYR A 323 2.20 -13.00 3.58
N GLU A 324 1.23 -13.19 4.48
CA GLU A 324 1.41 -13.28 5.93
C GLU A 324 2.23 -12.12 6.52
N LEU A 325 2.04 -10.90 6.01
CA LEU A 325 2.82 -9.74 6.44
C LEU A 325 2.64 -9.42 7.92
N TRP A 326 1.49 -9.78 8.52
CA TRP A 326 1.19 -9.64 9.95
C TRP A 326 2.22 -10.38 10.84
N ARG A 327 2.93 -11.39 10.32
CA ARG A 327 4.01 -12.07 11.07
C ARG A 327 5.17 -11.13 11.40
N LEU A 328 5.44 -10.15 10.53
CA LEU A 328 6.46 -9.13 10.77
C LEU A 328 6.09 -8.25 11.96
N ASP A 329 4.84 -7.81 12.02
CA ASP A 329 4.34 -6.98 13.11
C ASP A 329 4.42 -7.71 14.45
N LEU A 330 3.96 -8.96 14.49
CA LEU A 330 3.98 -9.79 15.70
C LEU A 330 5.41 -10.15 16.13
N ALA A 331 6.32 -10.38 15.18
CA ALA A 331 7.72 -10.65 15.48
C ALA A 331 8.40 -9.45 16.16
N LEU A 332 8.10 -8.22 15.72
CA LEU A 332 8.60 -7.02 16.38
C LEU A 332 8.11 -6.92 17.82
N LEU A 333 6.81 -7.15 18.07
CA LEU A 333 6.24 -7.11 19.42
C LEU A 333 6.86 -8.17 20.32
N LYS A 334 7.04 -9.41 19.81
CA LYS A 334 7.67 -10.50 20.55
C LYS A 334 9.13 -10.20 20.87
N GLY A 335 9.88 -9.59 19.97
CA GLY A 335 11.27 -9.18 20.20
C GLY A 335 11.42 -8.16 21.34
N MET A 336 10.33 -7.55 21.78
CA MET A 336 10.29 -6.59 22.89
C MET A 336 9.90 -7.22 24.25
N GLU A 337 9.65 -8.52 24.30
CA GLU A 337 9.32 -9.26 25.55
C GLU A 337 10.52 -9.46 26.47
N GLY A 338 11.74 -9.37 25.94
CA GLY A 338 13.00 -9.40 26.71
C GLY A 338 13.40 -8.02 27.19
#